data_12a40de04306e593f1500ed5aa504d80
#
_entry.id   12a40de04306e593f1500ed5aa504d80
#
_cell.length_a   1.000
_cell.length_b   1.000
_cell.length_c   1.000
_cell.angle_alpha   90.00
_cell.angle_beta   90.00
_cell.angle_gamma   90.00
#
_symmetry.space_group_name_H-M   'P 1'
#
loop_
_entity.id
_entity.type
_entity.pdbx_description
1 polymer ?
#
loop_
_entity_poly.entity_id
_entity_poly.type
_entity_poly.pdbx_seq_one_letter_code
_entity_poly.pdbx_strand_id
1 'polypeptide(L)'
;MFYLFNNIKYKNVLDLYNKALENKNLANDFIVAITSFALENGLDGNLWQDYLIYVLIFNDNPYTRAIERNKNAKIIELAKLDLCEFFRLYNSKDELLNPIINFDFKGNDTAVSKVIDNLKKNINDKYEIFEKTIFNFYKERGLAFMSLYKAFRVLDGKLSPIYNVLDVNFNDLIGYEEQKKLLKENTFNFINGNPANNVLLYGDSGTGKSTSIKALLNEYFDSGLRIIEVYKHQMEEISKIIHTLESRPYYYIIYMDDLSFEEDEVEYKYLKSVIEGGIEPKPKNVLIYATSNRKHLIKENAIDNQDLHRRETEAEKLSLAYRFGLQIFYSALSPSEFKKMVKELALRNDIKIDDETLFKEANIWEMSYGSLSGRCATQFISYMLNKYNEK
;
A
#
# COMPACT_ATOMS: atom_id res chain seq x y z
N MET A 1 -30.18 -4.97 -16.01
CA MET A 1 -29.60 -3.62 -15.73
C MET A 1 -29.36 -3.51 -14.24
N PHE A 2 -28.12 -3.15 -13.82
CA PHE A 2 -27.78 -3.02 -12.40
C PHE A 2 -28.06 -1.59 -11.93
N TYR A 3 -28.52 -1.43 -10.69
CA TYR A 3 -28.83 -0.12 -10.08
C TYR A 3 -27.60 0.49 -9.40
N LEU A 4 -26.87 -0.31 -8.60
CA LEU A 4 -25.73 0.14 -7.81
C LEU A 4 -24.38 -0.31 -8.40
N PHE A 5 -24.36 -1.40 -9.13
CA PHE A 5 -23.16 -1.94 -9.79
C PHE A 5 -22.98 -1.43 -11.23
N ASN A 6 -23.23 -0.14 -11.46
CA ASN A 6 -23.16 0.44 -12.82
C ASN A 6 -21.74 0.78 -13.29
N ASN A 7 -20.82 1.06 -12.38
CA ASN A 7 -19.43 1.40 -12.71
C ASN A 7 -18.50 0.20 -12.53
N ILE A 8 -18.76 -0.85 -13.30
CA ILE A 8 -18.02 -2.11 -13.23
C ILE A 8 -16.73 -1.97 -14.07
N LYS A 9 -15.57 -2.12 -13.44
CA LYS A 9 -14.32 -2.38 -14.16
C LYS A 9 -14.48 -3.71 -14.89
N TYR A 10 -14.11 -3.80 -16.17
CA TYR A 10 -14.35 -4.97 -17.05
C TYR A 10 -15.82 -5.21 -17.43
N LYS A 11 -16.64 -4.18 -17.42
CA LYS A 11 -18.03 -4.27 -17.87
C LYS A 11 -18.19 -4.83 -19.30
N ASN A 12 -17.17 -4.66 -20.14
CA ASN A 12 -17.11 -5.19 -21.49
C ASN A 12 -17.35 -6.71 -21.57
N VAL A 13 -16.90 -7.50 -20.58
CA VAL A 13 -17.12 -8.95 -20.54
C VAL A 13 -18.61 -9.26 -20.38
N LEU A 14 -19.30 -8.56 -19.45
CA LEU A 14 -20.74 -8.72 -19.24
C LEU A 14 -21.55 -8.21 -20.44
N ASP A 15 -21.14 -7.09 -21.02
CA ASP A 15 -21.81 -6.54 -22.21
C ASP A 15 -21.67 -7.48 -23.43
N LEU A 16 -20.49 -8.11 -23.61
CA LEU A 16 -20.27 -9.10 -24.64
C LEU A 16 -21.06 -10.38 -24.41
N TYR A 17 -21.15 -10.86 -23.14
CA TYR A 17 -22.01 -12.00 -22.81
C TYR A 17 -23.46 -11.73 -23.22
N ASN A 18 -24.04 -10.60 -22.82
CA ASN A 18 -25.43 -10.26 -23.16
C ASN A 18 -25.63 -10.16 -24.70
N LYS A 19 -24.69 -9.54 -25.42
CA LYS A 19 -24.75 -9.46 -26.89
C LYS A 19 -24.60 -10.83 -27.55
N ALA A 20 -23.77 -11.71 -27.00
CA ALA A 20 -23.56 -13.06 -27.54
C ALA A 20 -24.79 -13.96 -27.35
N LEU A 21 -25.59 -13.74 -26.31
CA LEU A 21 -26.89 -14.41 -26.14
C LEU A 21 -27.87 -14.03 -27.26
N GLU A 22 -27.83 -12.79 -27.73
CA GLU A 22 -28.69 -12.30 -28.83
C GLU A 22 -28.11 -12.64 -30.21
N ASN A 23 -26.79 -12.65 -30.33
CA ASN A 23 -26.06 -12.87 -31.58
C ASN A 23 -24.88 -13.83 -31.39
N LYS A 24 -25.06 -15.12 -31.76
CA LYS A 24 -24.05 -16.18 -31.63
C LYS A 24 -22.70 -15.88 -32.31
N ASN A 25 -22.65 -14.97 -33.29
CA ASN A 25 -21.40 -14.58 -33.95
C ASN A 25 -20.42 -13.86 -32.99
N LEU A 26 -20.92 -13.28 -31.88
CA LEU A 26 -20.13 -12.62 -30.86
C LEU A 26 -19.66 -13.56 -29.73
N ALA A 27 -19.94 -14.87 -29.81
CA ALA A 27 -19.52 -15.84 -28.81
C ALA A 27 -18.00 -15.88 -28.65
N ASN A 28 -17.25 -15.84 -29.75
CA ASN A 28 -15.80 -15.84 -29.72
C ASN A 28 -15.24 -14.58 -29.05
N ASP A 29 -15.83 -13.42 -29.30
CA ASP A 29 -15.39 -12.16 -28.68
C ASP A 29 -15.58 -12.18 -27.16
N PHE A 30 -16.70 -12.76 -26.71
CA PHE A 30 -16.96 -12.98 -25.28
C PHE A 30 -15.92 -13.94 -24.66
N ILE A 31 -15.66 -15.10 -25.32
CA ILE A 31 -14.68 -16.08 -24.82
C ILE A 31 -13.28 -15.45 -24.72
N VAL A 32 -12.85 -14.70 -25.73
CA VAL A 32 -11.57 -14.01 -25.72
C VAL A 32 -11.52 -13.00 -24.57
N ALA A 33 -12.57 -12.20 -24.39
CA ALA A 33 -12.60 -11.18 -23.35
C ALA A 33 -12.52 -11.79 -21.94
N ILE A 34 -13.28 -12.85 -21.64
CA ILE A 34 -13.28 -13.49 -20.32
C ILE A 34 -11.98 -14.27 -20.06
N THR A 35 -11.41 -14.90 -21.08
CA THR A 35 -10.12 -15.60 -20.97
C THR A 35 -8.99 -14.60 -20.72
N SER A 36 -8.96 -13.47 -21.43
CA SER A 36 -7.99 -12.40 -21.20
C SER A 36 -8.10 -11.84 -19.79
N PHE A 37 -9.34 -11.61 -19.32
CA PHE A 37 -9.60 -11.20 -17.94
C PHE A 37 -9.07 -12.22 -16.92
N ALA A 38 -9.30 -13.52 -17.15
CA ALA A 38 -8.83 -14.58 -16.28
C ALA A 38 -7.29 -14.65 -16.22
N LEU A 39 -6.63 -14.51 -17.36
CA LEU A 39 -5.16 -14.45 -17.45
C LEU A 39 -4.58 -13.27 -16.66
N GLU A 40 -5.16 -12.08 -16.83
CA GLU A 40 -4.72 -10.87 -16.12
C GLU A 40 -4.87 -10.98 -14.58
N ASN A 41 -5.87 -11.74 -14.10
CA ASN A 41 -6.19 -11.84 -12.68
C ASN A 41 -5.82 -13.20 -12.06
N GLY A 42 -5.23 -14.13 -12.84
CA GLY A 42 -4.79 -15.44 -12.38
C GLY A 42 -5.94 -16.34 -11.92
N LEU A 43 -7.03 -16.36 -12.69
CA LEU A 43 -8.23 -17.13 -12.38
C LEU A 43 -8.26 -18.45 -13.17
N ASP A 44 -8.79 -19.49 -12.57
CA ASP A 44 -8.95 -20.83 -13.15
C ASP A 44 -10.28 -21.47 -12.71
N GLY A 45 -10.65 -22.58 -13.34
CA GLY A 45 -11.91 -23.27 -13.05
C GLY A 45 -13.10 -22.73 -13.82
N ASN A 46 -14.16 -22.33 -13.13
CA ASN A 46 -15.34 -21.72 -13.76
C ASN A 46 -15.16 -20.23 -13.92
N LEU A 47 -14.59 -19.79 -15.05
CA LEU A 47 -14.24 -18.40 -15.29
C LEU A 47 -15.44 -17.45 -15.21
N TRP A 48 -16.64 -17.91 -15.56
CA TRP A 48 -17.84 -17.09 -15.46
C TRP A 48 -18.20 -16.76 -14.00
N GLN A 49 -18.21 -17.78 -13.15
CA GLN A 49 -18.46 -17.58 -11.71
C GLN A 49 -17.36 -16.73 -11.06
N ASP A 50 -16.10 -16.97 -11.43
CA ASP A 50 -14.97 -16.22 -10.93
C ASP A 50 -15.04 -14.74 -11.31
N TYR A 51 -15.39 -14.46 -12.58
CA TYR A 51 -15.61 -13.11 -13.07
C TYR A 51 -16.72 -12.40 -12.28
N LEU A 52 -17.87 -13.05 -12.07
CA LEU A 52 -18.99 -12.45 -11.36
C LEU A 52 -18.65 -12.14 -9.89
N ILE A 53 -17.99 -13.07 -9.20
CA ILE A 53 -17.53 -12.84 -7.83
C ILE A 53 -16.49 -11.72 -7.81
N TYR A 54 -15.51 -11.72 -8.74
CA TYR A 54 -14.54 -10.64 -8.84
C TYR A 54 -15.23 -9.29 -8.99
N VAL A 55 -16.16 -9.16 -9.93
CA VAL A 55 -16.92 -7.92 -10.13
C VAL A 55 -17.63 -7.48 -8.86
N LEU A 56 -18.24 -8.41 -8.14
CA LEU A 56 -18.92 -8.11 -6.87
C LEU A 56 -17.91 -7.54 -5.86
N ILE A 57 -16.85 -8.26 -5.54
CA ILE A 57 -15.98 -7.92 -4.39
C ILE A 57 -14.99 -6.78 -4.67
N PHE A 58 -14.67 -6.51 -5.95
CA PHE A 58 -13.74 -5.42 -6.34
C PHE A 58 -14.45 -4.12 -6.75
N ASN A 59 -15.78 -4.10 -6.84
CA ASN A 59 -16.51 -2.91 -7.23
C ASN A 59 -16.78 -1.99 -6.04
N ASP A 60 -16.21 -0.78 -6.08
CA ASP A 60 -16.50 0.27 -5.09
C ASP A 60 -17.78 0.99 -5.48
N ASN A 61 -18.85 0.74 -4.75
CA ASN A 61 -20.19 1.21 -5.04
C ASN A 61 -20.93 1.62 -3.75
N PRO A 62 -22.14 2.22 -3.84
CA PRO A 62 -22.91 2.63 -2.66
C PRO A 62 -23.23 1.50 -1.68
N TYR A 63 -23.40 0.26 -2.16
CA TYR A 63 -23.66 -0.91 -1.30
C TYR A 63 -22.46 -1.25 -0.42
N THR A 64 -21.25 -1.33 -1.02
CA THR A 64 -20.01 -1.56 -0.29
C THR A 64 -19.82 -0.49 0.79
N ARG A 65 -20.00 0.80 0.41
CA ARG A 65 -19.88 1.94 1.32
C ARG A 65 -20.91 1.92 2.45
N ALA A 66 -22.15 1.49 2.18
CA ALA A 66 -23.20 1.38 3.20
C ALA A 66 -22.86 0.33 4.24
N ILE A 67 -22.30 -0.81 3.83
CA ILE A 67 -21.91 -1.89 4.75
C ILE A 67 -20.69 -1.46 5.59
N GLU A 68 -19.64 -0.94 4.97
CA GLU A 68 -18.42 -0.47 5.66
C GLU A 68 -18.73 0.60 6.71
N ARG A 69 -19.68 1.50 6.44
CA ARG A 69 -20.10 2.56 7.35
C ARG A 69 -21.16 2.11 8.37
N ASN A 70 -21.68 0.89 8.25
CA ASN A 70 -22.80 0.39 9.03
C ASN A 70 -24.01 1.35 9.00
N LYS A 71 -24.31 1.92 7.83
CA LYS A 71 -25.33 2.96 7.61
C LYS A 71 -26.15 2.62 6.38
N ASN A 72 -27.40 3.17 6.34
CA ASN A 72 -28.23 3.21 5.13
C ASN A 72 -28.88 1.89 4.71
N ALA A 73 -29.78 1.36 5.56
CA ALA A 73 -30.56 0.15 5.28
C ALA A 73 -31.28 0.15 3.92
N LYS A 74 -31.72 1.33 3.41
CA LYS A 74 -32.37 1.45 2.11
C LYS A 74 -31.46 1.11 0.93
N ILE A 75 -30.16 1.46 1.01
CA ILE A 75 -29.18 1.10 -0.02
C ILE A 75 -28.94 -0.40 0.00
N ILE A 76 -28.89 -1.02 1.19
CA ILE A 76 -28.73 -2.47 1.34
C ILE A 76 -29.94 -3.19 0.72
N GLU A 77 -31.16 -2.72 0.95
CA GLU A 77 -32.37 -3.26 0.33
C GLU A 77 -32.37 -3.13 -1.20
N LEU A 78 -31.97 -1.98 -1.72
CA LEU A 78 -31.86 -1.77 -3.17
C LEU A 78 -30.81 -2.70 -3.80
N ALA A 79 -29.70 -2.96 -3.11
CA ALA A 79 -28.65 -3.86 -3.57
C ALA A 79 -29.12 -5.30 -3.76
N LYS A 80 -30.17 -5.74 -3.05
CA LYS A 80 -30.73 -7.08 -3.20
C LYS A 80 -31.23 -7.34 -4.62
N LEU A 81 -31.73 -6.32 -5.32
CA LEU A 81 -32.14 -6.47 -6.71
C LEU A 81 -30.95 -6.81 -7.62
N ASP A 82 -29.83 -6.10 -7.42
CA ASP A 82 -28.62 -6.38 -8.18
C ASP A 82 -28.02 -7.74 -7.80
N LEU A 83 -27.98 -8.08 -6.51
CA LEU A 83 -27.48 -9.37 -6.03
C LEU A 83 -28.34 -10.56 -6.54
N CYS A 84 -29.67 -10.38 -6.67
CA CYS A 84 -30.55 -11.37 -7.26
C CYS A 84 -30.18 -11.62 -8.73
N GLU A 85 -29.88 -10.57 -9.48
CA GLU A 85 -29.44 -10.70 -10.88
C GLU A 85 -28.04 -11.34 -10.98
N PHE A 86 -27.08 -10.96 -10.11
CA PHE A 86 -25.80 -11.66 -10.03
C PHE A 86 -25.94 -13.13 -9.70
N PHE A 87 -26.84 -13.50 -8.78
CA PHE A 87 -27.12 -14.90 -8.43
C PHE A 87 -27.73 -15.66 -9.60
N ARG A 88 -28.65 -15.06 -10.35
CA ARG A 88 -29.21 -15.61 -11.57
C ARG A 88 -28.12 -15.90 -12.61
N LEU A 89 -27.23 -14.94 -12.84
CA LEU A 89 -26.10 -15.07 -13.77
C LEU A 89 -25.08 -16.11 -13.27
N TYR A 90 -24.82 -16.18 -11.97
CA TYR A 90 -23.90 -17.14 -11.35
C TYR A 90 -24.34 -18.60 -11.56
N ASN A 91 -25.66 -18.85 -11.54
CA ASN A 91 -26.25 -20.17 -11.76
C ASN A 91 -26.71 -20.41 -13.22
N SER A 92 -26.32 -19.54 -14.15
CA SER A 92 -26.67 -19.71 -15.57
C SER A 92 -26.06 -20.98 -16.13
N LYS A 93 -26.85 -21.68 -16.94
CA LYS A 93 -26.48 -22.91 -17.65
C LYS A 93 -26.47 -22.73 -19.16
N ASP A 94 -26.22 -21.50 -19.62
CA ASP A 94 -26.18 -21.21 -21.04
C ASP A 94 -25.06 -21.98 -21.75
N GLU A 95 -25.35 -22.54 -22.93
CA GLU A 95 -24.38 -23.29 -23.73
C GLU A 95 -23.14 -22.48 -24.07
N LEU A 96 -23.27 -21.16 -24.14
CA LEU A 96 -22.18 -20.19 -24.35
C LEU A 96 -21.08 -20.30 -23.29
N LEU A 97 -21.42 -20.77 -22.07
CA LEU A 97 -20.49 -20.89 -20.94
C LEU A 97 -19.70 -22.22 -20.94
N ASN A 98 -20.16 -23.25 -21.71
CA ASN A 98 -19.54 -24.58 -21.71
C ASN A 98 -18.02 -24.57 -21.93
N PRO A 99 -17.43 -23.74 -22.83
CA PRO A 99 -16.00 -23.73 -23.06
C PRO A 99 -15.15 -23.20 -21.90
N ILE A 100 -15.78 -22.47 -20.95
CA ILE A 100 -15.09 -21.73 -19.88
C ILE A 100 -15.43 -22.23 -18.46
N ILE A 101 -16.30 -23.25 -18.33
CA ILE A 101 -16.72 -23.79 -17.02
C ILE A 101 -15.60 -24.60 -16.33
N ASN A 102 -14.78 -25.28 -17.11
CA ASN A 102 -13.71 -26.15 -16.62
C ASN A 102 -12.36 -25.70 -17.21
N PHE A 103 -12.06 -24.43 -17.08
CA PHE A 103 -10.84 -23.86 -17.62
C PHE A 103 -9.66 -24.15 -16.67
N ASP A 104 -8.74 -25.01 -17.08
CA ASP A 104 -7.54 -25.34 -16.32
C ASP A 104 -6.39 -24.40 -16.74
N PHE A 105 -6.23 -23.34 -16.00
CA PHE A 105 -5.11 -22.40 -16.15
C PHE A 105 -4.04 -22.73 -15.12
N LYS A 106 -3.07 -23.55 -15.47
CA LYS A 106 -1.92 -23.87 -14.62
C LYS A 106 -1.01 -22.67 -14.48
N GLY A 107 -1.13 -21.92 -13.39
CA GLY A 107 -0.05 -21.00 -13.19
C GLY A 107 -0.12 -19.96 -12.10
N ASN A 108 -1.23 -19.64 -11.50
CA ASN A 108 -1.17 -18.55 -10.53
C ASN A 108 -2.15 -18.75 -9.37
N ASP A 109 -1.63 -19.36 -8.31
CA ASP A 109 -2.22 -19.33 -6.98
C ASP A 109 -2.14 -17.90 -6.41
N THR A 110 -2.89 -16.97 -7.03
CA THR A 110 -2.89 -15.56 -6.66
C THR A 110 -3.71 -15.31 -5.40
N ALA A 111 -3.46 -14.19 -4.72
CA ALA A 111 -4.30 -13.77 -3.60
C ALA A 111 -5.76 -13.56 -4.02
N VAL A 112 -5.98 -13.17 -5.28
CA VAL A 112 -7.32 -12.96 -5.87
C VAL A 112 -8.03 -14.29 -6.04
N SER A 113 -7.39 -15.30 -6.67
CA SER A 113 -7.99 -16.63 -6.88
C SER A 113 -8.33 -17.29 -5.55
N LYS A 114 -7.44 -17.27 -4.56
CA LYS A 114 -7.69 -17.79 -3.21
C LYS A 114 -8.93 -17.21 -2.54
N VAL A 115 -9.13 -15.91 -2.66
CA VAL A 115 -10.31 -15.25 -2.06
C VAL A 115 -11.58 -15.66 -2.80
N ILE A 116 -11.56 -15.69 -4.12
CA ILE A 116 -12.69 -16.12 -4.94
C ILE A 116 -13.06 -17.56 -4.65
N ASP A 117 -12.09 -18.48 -4.61
CA ASP A 117 -12.32 -19.89 -4.31
C ASP A 117 -12.88 -20.11 -2.90
N ASN A 118 -12.38 -19.34 -1.93
CA ASN A 118 -12.93 -19.40 -0.57
C ASN A 118 -14.39 -18.93 -0.53
N LEU A 119 -14.76 -17.88 -1.26
CA LEU A 119 -16.14 -17.43 -1.38
C LEU A 119 -17.01 -18.49 -2.08
N LYS A 120 -16.53 -19.08 -3.18
CA LYS A 120 -17.26 -20.14 -3.92
C LYS A 120 -17.56 -21.35 -3.04
N LYS A 121 -16.64 -21.77 -2.17
CA LYS A 121 -16.87 -22.87 -1.22
C LYS A 121 -18.03 -22.62 -0.24
N ASN A 122 -18.33 -21.35 0.03
CA ASN A 122 -19.39 -20.93 0.93
C ASN A 122 -20.71 -20.59 0.21
N ILE A 123 -20.73 -20.59 -1.12
CA ILE A 123 -21.91 -20.31 -1.94
C ILE A 123 -22.53 -21.65 -2.38
N ASN A 124 -23.85 -21.69 -2.40
CA ASN A 124 -24.65 -22.81 -2.95
C ASN A 124 -25.83 -22.27 -3.78
N ASP A 125 -26.73 -23.15 -4.21
CA ASP A 125 -27.88 -22.83 -5.06
C ASP A 125 -29.02 -22.06 -4.35
N LYS A 126 -28.76 -21.49 -3.15
CA LYS A 126 -29.72 -20.67 -2.41
C LYS A 126 -29.31 -19.22 -2.39
N TYR A 127 -30.20 -18.34 -2.83
CA TYR A 127 -29.97 -16.90 -2.89
C TYR A 127 -29.58 -16.31 -1.52
N GLU A 128 -30.21 -16.73 -0.44
CA GLU A 128 -29.95 -16.22 0.91
C GLU A 128 -28.50 -16.50 1.37
N ILE A 129 -27.93 -17.63 0.93
CA ILE A 129 -26.54 -18.00 1.24
C ILE A 129 -25.60 -17.16 0.40
N PHE A 130 -25.89 -16.98 -0.88
CA PHE A 130 -25.11 -16.10 -1.76
C PHE A 130 -25.07 -14.66 -1.22
N GLU A 131 -26.23 -14.06 -0.95
CA GLU A 131 -26.36 -12.72 -0.39
C GLU A 131 -25.59 -12.60 0.92
N LYS A 132 -25.78 -13.54 1.85
CA LYS A 132 -25.11 -13.54 3.15
C LYS A 132 -23.59 -13.66 3.02
N THR A 133 -23.09 -14.47 2.10
CA THR A 133 -21.66 -14.66 1.86
C THR A 133 -21.03 -13.36 1.36
N ILE A 134 -21.63 -12.68 0.39
CA ILE A 134 -21.16 -11.40 -0.13
C ILE A 134 -21.27 -10.30 0.94
N PHE A 135 -22.37 -10.23 1.68
CA PHE A 135 -22.57 -9.27 2.76
C PHE A 135 -21.50 -9.43 3.86
N ASN A 136 -21.27 -10.67 4.33
CA ASN A 136 -20.28 -10.96 5.36
C ASN A 136 -18.86 -10.62 4.88
N PHE A 137 -18.53 -10.90 3.63
CA PHE A 137 -17.26 -10.52 3.05
C PHE A 137 -17.01 -9.01 3.18
N TYR A 138 -17.98 -8.19 2.78
CA TYR A 138 -17.86 -6.74 2.89
C TYR A 138 -17.82 -6.25 4.34
N LYS A 139 -18.59 -6.89 5.22
CA LYS A 139 -18.62 -6.53 6.64
C LYS A 139 -17.29 -6.80 7.35
N GLU A 140 -16.63 -7.91 7.00
CA GLU A 140 -15.39 -8.36 7.64
C GLU A 140 -14.16 -7.76 6.98
N ARG A 141 -14.16 -7.63 5.66
CA ARG A 141 -12.98 -7.26 4.86
C ARG A 141 -13.13 -5.96 4.08
N GLY A 142 -14.32 -5.41 3.98
CA GLY A 142 -14.59 -4.28 3.11
C GLY A 142 -14.37 -4.61 1.64
N LEU A 143 -13.97 -3.61 0.86
CA LEU A 143 -13.64 -3.76 -0.54
C LEU A 143 -12.41 -4.68 -0.71
N ALA A 144 -12.50 -5.73 -1.56
CA ALA A 144 -11.42 -6.71 -1.78
C ALA A 144 -10.09 -6.03 -2.17
N PHE A 145 -10.15 -5.00 -2.98
CA PHE A 145 -9.01 -4.17 -3.36
C PHE A 145 -8.19 -3.68 -2.16
N MET A 146 -8.87 -3.23 -1.09
CA MET A 146 -8.19 -2.76 0.13
C MET A 146 -7.75 -3.91 1.03
N SER A 147 -8.43 -5.06 0.98
CA SER A 147 -8.11 -6.20 1.84
C SER A 147 -6.93 -7.02 1.35
N LEU A 148 -6.77 -7.14 0.02
CA LEU A 148 -5.77 -8.02 -0.58
C LEU A 148 -4.39 -7.41 -0.74
N TYR A 149 -4.29 -6.10 -0.91
CA TYR A 149 -3.02 -5.45 -1.19
C TYR A 149 -2.50 -4.69 0.04
N LYS A 150 -1.18 -4.82 0.26
CA LYS A 150 -0.48 -4.17 1.38
C LYS A 150 -0.30 -2.67 1.15
N ALA A 151 0.05 -2.29 -0.08
CA ALA A 151 0.39 -0.93 -0.43
C ALA A 151 -0.24 -0.48 -1.74
N PHE A 152 -0.41 0.83 -1.87
CA PHE A 152 -1.00 1.50 -3.02
C PHE A 152 -0.15 2.70 -3.41
N ARG A 153 -0.26 3.10 -4.67
CA ARG A 153 0.20 4.39 -5.18
C ARG A 153 -0.95 5.17 -5.79
N VAL A 154 -0.75 6.44 -6.00
CA VAL A 154 -1.72 7.29 -6.68
C VAL A 154 -1.40 7.32 -8.16
N LEU A 155 -2.37 6.97 -9.00
CA LEU A 155 -2.29 7.08 -10.46
C LEU A 155 -3.57 7.76 -10.95
N ASP A 156 -3.45 8.89 -11.62
CA ASP A 156 -4.59 9.67 -12.15
C ASP A 156 -5.68 9.94 -11.08
N GLY A 157 -5.25 10.33 -9.87
CA GLY A 157 -6.15 10.61 -8.75
C GLY A 157 -6.84 9.39 -8.14
N LYS A 158 -6.44 8.17 -8.53
CA LYS A 158 -7.00 6.91 -8.03
C LYS A 158 -5.92 6.05 -7.36
N LEU A 159 -6.34 5.23 -6.40
CA LEU A 159 -5.47 4.26 -5.78
C LEU A 159 -5.23 3.08 -6.73
N SER A 160 -3.97 2.74 -6.94
CA SER A 160 -3.52 1.58 -7.70
C SER A 160 -2.66 0.68 -6.80
N PRO A 161 -2.85 -0.65 -6.78
CA PRO A 161 -2.09 -1.53 -5.89
C PRO A 161 -0.62 -1.62 -6.31
N ILE A 162 0.23 -1.78 -5.31
CA ILE A 162 1.63 -2.17 -5.49
C ILE A 162 1.69 -3.68 -5.29
N TYR A 163 1.91 -4.43 -6.37
CA TYR A 163 1.89 -5.89 -6.33
C TYR A 163 3.12 -6.49 -5.64
N ASN A 164 4.29 -5.91 -5.91
CA ASN A 164 5.57 -6.39 -5.36
C ASN A 164 6.04 -5.42 -4.27
N VAL A 165 5.60 -5.65 -3.06
CA VAL A 165 6.09 -4.93 -1.88
C VAL A 165 7.36 -5.61 -1.38
N LEU A 166 8.36 -4.81 -1.01
CA LEU A 166 9.60 -5.31 -0.45
C LEU A 166 9.33 -6.07 0.85
N ASP A 167 9.75 -7.34 0.90
CA ASP A 167 9.64 -8.17 2.09
C ASP A 167 10.83 -7.87 3.01
N VAL A 168 10.63 -6.90 3.89
CA VAL A 168 11.61 -6.45 4.88
C VAL A 168 10.96 -6.41 6.25
N ASN A 169 11.67 -6.91 7.27
CA ASN A 169 11.24 -6.95 8.64
C ASN A 169 12.16 -6.10 9.53
N PHE A 170 11.71 -5.73 10.74
CA PHE A 170 12.55 -4.97 11.67
C PHE A 170 13.81 -5.74 12.11
N ASN A 171 13.80 -7.06 12.05
CA ASN A 171 14.97 -7.88 12.33
C ASN A 171 16.07 -7.74 11.25
N ASP A 172 15.70 -7.30 10.04
CA ASP A 172 16.66 -7.05 8.95
C ASP A 172 17.40 -5.71 9.13
N LEU A 173 16.82 -4.81 9.93
CA LEU A 173 17.37 -3.51 10.27
C LEU A 173 18.25 -3.62 11.52
N ILE A 174 19.55 -3.60 11.35
CA ILE A 174 20.51 -3.65 12.45
C ILE A 174 20.68 -2.26 13.06
N GLY A 175 20.61 -2.16 14.38
CA GLY A 175 20.71 -0.89 15.12
C GLY A 175 19.40 -0.10 15.16
N TYR A 176 19.48 1.13 15.65
CA TYR A 176 18.35 2.07 15.77
C TYR A 176 17.18 1.57 16.64
N GLU A 177 17.47 0.85 17.72
CA GLU A 177 16.45 0.18 18.54
C GLU A 177 15.44 1.16 19.15
N GLU A 178 15.90 2.34 19.64
CA GLU A 178 15.00 3.36 20.18
C GLU A 178 14.10 3.96 19.10
N GLN A 179 14.66 4.22 17.91
CA GLN A 179 13.90 4.75 16.77
C GLN A 179 12.81 3.75 16.32
N LYS A 180 13.19 2.48 16.19
CA LYS A 180 12.26 1.39 15.86
C LYS A 180 11.15 1.28 16.91
N LYS A 181 11.51 1.33 18.20
CA LYS A 181 10.55 1.25 19.30
C LYS A 181 9.53 2.38 19.24
N LEU A 182 9.99 3.63 19.15
CA LEU A 182 9.10 4.80 19.05
C LEU A 182 8.15 4.71 17.84
N LEU A 183 8.69 4.32 16.68
CA LEU A 183 7.92 4.17 15.46
C LEU A 183 6.86 3.06 15.57
N LYS A 184 7.24 1.92 16.14
CA LYS A 184 6.33 0.77 16.38
C LYS A 184 5.24 1.11 17.38
N GLU A 185 5.58 1.74 18.51
CA GLU A 185 4.61 2.13 19.53
C GLU A 185 3.56 3.11 18.98
N ASN A 186 3.98 4.13 18.22
CA ASN A 186 3.05 5.06 17.58
C ASN A 186 2.12 4.35 16.58
N THR A 187 2.66 3.45 15.76
CA THR A 187 1.87 2.71 14.78
C THR A 187 0.95 1.68 15.43
N PHE A 188 1.42 1.01 16.49
CA PHE A 188 0.59 0.09 17.27
C PHE A 188 -0.60 0.80 17.93
N ASN A 189 -0.37 1.97 18.52
CA ASN A 189 -1.47 2.78 19.06
C ASN A 189 -2.47 3.15 17.96
N PHE A 190 -1.98 3.58 16.79
CA PHE A 190 -2.81 3.95 15.67
C PHE A 190 -3.75 2.83 15.23
N ILE A 191 -3.21 1.62 14.96
CA ILE A 191 -4.02 0.49 14.48
C ILE A 191 -4.97 -0.09 15.53
N ASN A 192 -4.79 0.28 16.80
CA ASN A 192 -5.73 -0.05 17.88
C ASN A 192 -6.74 1.07 18.16
N GLY A 193 -6.79 2.11 17.30
CA GLY A 193 -7.73 3.22 17.45
C GLY A 193 -7.38 4.19 18.57
N ASN A 194 -6.20 4.08 19.18
CA ASN A 194 -5.69 5.00 20.18
C ASN A 194 -5.10 6.26 19.54
N PRO A 195 -4.97 7.37 20.30
CA PRO A 195 -4.30 8.57 19.81
C PRO A 195 -2.88 8.27 19.32
N ALA A 196 -2.55 8.73 18.13
CA ALA A 196 -1.25 8.58 17.50
C ALA A 196 -0.93 9.79 16.62
N ASN A 197 0.35 9.99 16.32
CA ASN A 197 0.85 11.17 15.65
C ASN A 197 1.24 10.90 14.20
N ASN A 198 1.20 11.94 13.36
CA ASN A 198 1.97 11.96 12.13
C ASN A 198 3.46 11.87 12.45
N VAL A 199 4.24 11.20 11.61
CA VAL A 199 5.65 10.89 11.87
C VAL A 199 6.57 11.47 10.81
N LEU A 200 7.62 12.14 11.25
CA LEU A 200 8.74 12.53 10.40
C LEU A 200 10.00 11.78 10.86
N LEU A 201 10.52 10.90 9.99
CA LEU A 201 11.83 10.28 10.15
C LEU A 201 12.85 11.16 9.42
N TYR A 202 13.80 11.73 10.13
CA TYR A 202 14.79 12.62 9.52
C TYR A 202 16.22 12.23 9.94
N GLY A 203 17.22 12.66 9.16
CA GLY A 203 18.62 12.40 9.45
C GLY A 203 19.39 11.86 8.23
N ASP A 204 20.56 11.30 8.47
CA ASP A 204 21.53 10.96 7.44
C ASP A 204 21.02 9.95 6.41
N SER A 205 21.51 10.06 5.17
CA SER A 205 21.12 9.15 4.09
C SER A 205 21.62 7.73 4.37
N GLY A 206 20.83 6.73 3.95
CA GLY A 206 21.22 5.31 4.09
C GLY A 206 21.10 4.73 5.49
N THR A 207 20.49 5.44 6.45
CA THR A 207 20.31 4.99 7.85
C THR A 207 19.10 4.09 8.10
N GLY A 208 18.32 3.76 7.07
CA GLY A 208 17.19 2.83 7.19
C GLY A 208 15.82 3.48 7.45
N LYS A 209 15.68 4.82 7.35
CA LYS A 209 14.40 5.54 7.53
C LYS A 209 13.25 4.95 6.71
N SER A 210 13.41 4.93 5.40
CA SER A 210 12.39 4.39 4.47
C SER A 210 12.16 2.89 4.65
N THR A 211 13.22 2.16 4.99
CA THR A 211 13.15 0.71 5.28
C THR A 211 12.34 0.43 6.55
N SER A 212 12.47 1.28 7.58
CA SER A 212 11.69 1.16 8.81
C SER A 212 10.17 1.30 8.56
N ILE A 213 9.76 2.22 7.67
CA ILE A 213 8.33 2.37 7.29
C ILE A 213 7.85 1.14 6.51
N LYS A 214 8.67 0.61 5.59
CA LYS A 214 8.34 -0.61 4.84
C LYS A 214 8.22 -1.83 5.77
N ALA A 215 9.07 -1.92 6.79
CA ALA A 215 8.99 -2.98 7.81
C ALA A 215 7.69 -2.92 8.64
N LEU A 216 7.18 -1.71 8.97
CA LEU A 216 5.87 -1.56 9.61
C LEU A 216 4.74 -2.21 8.82
N LEU A 217 4.77 -2.05 7.49
CA LEU A 217 3.74 -2.60 6.61
C LEU A 217 3.69 -4.13 6.71
N ASN A 218 4.84 -4.78 6.69
CA ASN A 218 4.89 -6.24 6.80
C ASN A 218 4.51 -6.72 8.20
N GLU A 219 4.88 -5.99 9.26
CA GLU A 219 4.54 -6.35 10.64
C GLU A 219 3.04 -6.18 10.95
N TYR A 220 2.40 -5.13 10.42
CA TYR A 220 1.02 -4.78 10.81
C TYR A 220 -0.03 -4.96 9.69
N PHE A 221 0.32 -5.55 8.56
CA PHE A 221 -0.62 -5.79 7.47
C PHE A 221 -1.84 -6.60 7.92
N ASP A 222 -1.61 -7.72 8.63
CA ASP A 222 -2.67 -8.59 9.11
C ASP A 222 -3.51 -7.93 10.22
N SER A 223 -2.95 -6.93 10.90
CA SER A 223 -3.65 -6.07 11.85
C SER A 223 -4.41 -4.91 11.20
N GLY A 224 -4.48 -4.87 9.87
CA GLY A 224 -5.26 -3.90 9.11
C GLY A 224 -4.51 -2.67 8.62
N LEU A 225 -3.16 -2.61 8.75
CA LEU A 225 -2.38 -1.51 8.22
C LEU A 225 -2.27 -1.57 6.69
N ARG A 226 -2.39 -0.41 6.04
CA ARG A 226 -2.15 -0.20 4.61
C ARG A 226 -1.28 1.04 4.42
N ILE A 227 -0.39 1.02 3.41
CA ILE A 227 0.42 2.19 3.07
C ILE A 227 0.04 2.71 1.69
N ILE A 228 -0.06 4.04 1.57
CA ILE A 228 -0.31 4.73 0.31
C ILE A 228 0.89 5.61 0.03
N GLU A 229 1.67 5.24 -0.97
CA GLU A 229 2.80 6.01 -1.44
C GLU A 229 2.32 7.20 -2.25
N VAL A 230 2.74 8.40 -1.85
CA VAL A 230 2.39 9.67 -2.50
C VAL A 230 3.68 10.42 -2.81
N TYR A 231 3.85 10.79 -4.07
CA TYR A 231 4.97 11.59 -4.52
C TYR A 231 4.70 13.09 -4.34
N LYS A 232 5.75 13.88 -4.26
CA LYS A 232 5.69 15.31 -4.04
C LYS A 232 4.74 16.05 -4.99
N HIS A 233 4.79 15.74 -6.28
CA HIS A 233 3.92 16.35 -7.30
C HIS A 233 2.43 15.97 -7.19
N GLN A 234 2.08 15.04 -6.29
CA GLN A 234 0.70 14.56 -6.07
C GLN A 234 0.07 15.14 -4.80
N MET A 235 0.74 16.09 -4.13
CA MET A 235 0.28 16.59 -2.83
C MET A 235 -1.10 17.25 -2.86
N GLU A 236 -1.48 17.89 -3.96
CA GLU A 236 -2.82 18.46 -4.12
C GLU A 236 -3.94 17.42 -4.11
N GLU A 237 -3.61 16.16 -4.42
CA GLU A 237 -4.57 15.06 -4.46
C GLU A 237 -4.81 14.43 -3.08
N ILE A 238 -3.95 14.72 -2.09
CA ILE A 238 -3.97 14.04 -0.77
C ILE A 238 -5.32 14.18 -0.09
N SER A 239 -5.93 15.37 -0.13
CA SER A 239 -7.25 15.60 0.49
C SER A 239 -8.34 14.71 -0.12
N LYS A 240 -8.34 14.52 -1.45
CA LYS A 240 -9.27 13.63 -2.15
C LYS A 240 -9.03 12.16 -1.78
N ILE A 241 -7.74 11.79 -1.66
CA ILE A 241 -7.35 10.44 -1.23
C ILE A 241 -7.84 10.17 0.18
N ILE A 242 -7.58 11.08 1.13
CA ILE A 242 -8.03 10.97 2.52
C ILE A 242 -9.55 10.77 2.59
N HIS A 243 -10.30 11.56 1.84
CA HIS A 243 -11.76 11.41 1.78
C HIS A 243 -12.20 10.03 1.24
N THR A 244 -11.43 9.46 0.31
CA THR A 244 -11.69 8.10 -0.22
C THR A 244 -11.45 7.02 0.84
N LEU A 245 -10.53 7.24 1.77
CA LEU A 245 -10.15 6.31 2.84
C LEU A 245 -11.02 6.44 4.08
N GLU A 246 -11.71 7.56 4.22
CA GLU A 246 -12.57 7.81 5.36
C GLU A 246 -13.62 6.72 5.52
N SER A 247 -13.78 6.25 6.75
CA SER A 247 -14.75 5.21 7.09
C SER A 247 -14.53 3.83 6.46
N ARG A 248 -13.36 3.59 5.84
CA ARG A 248 -12.94 2.22 5.46
C ARG A 248 -12.49 1.44 6.69
N PRO A 249 -12.59 0.11 6.70
CA PRO A 249 -12.28 -0.73 7.86
C PRO A 249 -10.78 -0.91 8.13
N TYR A 250 -9.90 -0.18 7.45
CA TYR A 250 -8.44 -0.28 7.56
C TYR A 250 -7.82 1.01 8.08
N TYR A 251 -6.59 0.90 8.58
CA TYR A 251 -5.74 2.00 8.99
C TYR A 251 -4.75 2.32 7.88
N TYR A 252 -4.62 3.58 7.50
CA TYR A 252 -3.84 4.01 6.36
C TYR A 252 -2.72 4.95 6.78
N ILE A 253 -1.51 4.65 6.32
CA ILE A 253 -0.39 5.58 6.37
C ILE A 253 -0.17 6.14 4.97
N ILE A 254 -0.35 7.46 4.81
CA ILE A 254 0.10 8.18 3.63
C ILE A 254 1.59 8.38 3.77
N TYR A 255 2.37 7.76 2.91
CA TYR A 255 3.81 7.73 2.97
C TYR A 255 4.44 8.60 1.90
N MET A 256 5.37 9.47 2.32
CA MET A 256 6.17 10.34 1.47
C MET A 256 7.64 10.08 1.71
N ASP A 257 8.36 9.60 0.69
CA ASP A 257 9.78 9.30 0.79
C ASP A 257 10.63 10.50 0.35
N ASP A 258 11.74 10.73 1.04
CA ASP A 258 12.75 11.77 0.79
C ASP A 258 12.16 13.19 0.60
N LEU A 259 11.27 13.56 1.53
CA LEU A 259 10.54 14.81 1.48
C LEU A 259 11.48 16.01 1.68
N SER A 260 11.52 16.87 0.69
CA SER A 260 12.23 18.16 0.74
C SER A 260 11.57 19.15 -0.23
N PHE A 261 11.56 20.42 0.13
CA PHE A 261 10.99 21.50 -0.69
C PHE A 261 12.04 22.57 -0.94
N GLU A 262 12.00 23.14 -2.12
CA GLU A 262 12.66 24.40 -2.42
C GLU A 262 11.79 25.56 -1.90
N GLU A 263 12.37 26.74 -1.80
CA GLU A 263 11.71 27.90 -1.19
C GLU A 263 10.49 28.40 -1.96
N ASP A 264 10.51 28.29 -3.27
CA ASP A 264 9.48 28.73 -4.23
C ASP A 264 8.40 27.68 -4.52
N GLU A 265 8.54 26.46 -4.01
CA GLU A 265 7.56 25.41 -4.23
C GLU A 265 6.30 25.63 -3.41
N VAL A 266 5.16 25.36 -4.01
CA VAL A 266 3.84 25.53 -3.38
C VAL A 266 3.33 24.26 -2.71
N GLU A 267 3.89 23.11 -3.02
CA GLU A 267 3.46 21.78 -2.59
C GLU A 267 3.48 21.65 -1.06
N TYR A 268 4.40 22.30 -0.37
CA TYR A 268 4.43 22.29 1.09
C TYR A 268 3.17 22.90 1.72
N LYS A 269 2.50 23.84 1.03
CA LYS A 269 1.26 24.47 1.52
C LYS A 269 0.11 23.47 1.55
N TYR A 270 0.03 22.58 0.55
CA TYR A 270 -0.95 21.50 0.54
C TYR A 270 -0.71 20.54 1.69
N LEU A 271 0.55 20.12 1.89
CA LEU A 271 0.91 19.25 3.01
C LEU A 271 0.60 19.89 4.36
N LYS A 272 0.94 21.17 4.53
CA LYS A 272 0.62 21.96 5.73
C LYS A 272 -0.87 21.93 6.03
N SER A 273 -1.71 22.25 5.03
CA SER A 273 -3.15 22.24 5.17
C SER A 273 -3.71 20.85 5.57
N VAL A 274 -3.16 19.79 5.00
CA VAL A 274 -3.61 18.42 5.28
C VAL A 274 -3.18 17.95 6.68
N ILE A 275 -1.98 18.33 7.13
CA ILE A 275 -1.48 17.94 8.47
C ILE A 275 -2.24 18.70 9.56
N GLU A 276 -2.49 20.00 9.37
CA GLU A 276 -3.21 20.82 10.35
C GLU A 276 -4.70 20.45 10.43
N GLY A 277 -5.27 19.98 9.32
CA GLY A 277 -6.68 19.83 9.14
C GLY A 277 -7.35 21.20 8.92
N GLY A 278 -8.51 21.20 8.28
CA GLY A 278 -9.36 22.36 8.13
C GLY A 278 -10.48 22.35 9.15
N ILE A 279 -11.65 22.84 8.74
CA ILE A 279 -12.89 22.77 9.53
C ILE A 279 -13.36 21.32 9.68
N GLU A 280 -13.08 20.46 8.68
CA GLU A 280 -13.35 19.03 8.74
C GLU A 280 -12.29 18.32 9.59
N PRO A 281 -12.71 17.53 10.61
CA PRO A 281 -11.77 16.74 11.39
C PRO A 281 -11.09 15.70 10.51
N LYS A 282 -9.78 15.52 10.73
CA LYS A 282 -9.01 14.46 10.05
C LYS A 282 -9.59 13.08 10.40
N PRO A 283 -9.76 12.18 9.41
CA PRO A 283 -10.21 10.82 9.68
C PRO A 283 -9.28 10.10 10.67
N LYS A 284 -9.86 9.42 11.64
CA LYS A 284 -9.10 8.73 12.69
C LYS A 284 -8.28 7.54 12.20
N ASN A 285 -8.59 7.07 10.99
CA ASN A 285 -7.94 5.93 10.35
C ASN A 285 -6.86 6.32 9.32
N VAL A 286 -6.39 7.57 9.32
CA VAL A 286 -5.36 8.05 8.39
C VAL A 286 -4.28 8.83 9.13
N LEU A 287 -3.01 8.42 8.98
CA LEU A 287 -1.82 9.17 9.41
C LEU A 287 -0.90 9.49 8.23
N ILE A 288 -0.02 10.45 8.41
CA ILE A 288 0.99 10.85 7.45
C ILE A 288 2.36 10.53 8.02
N TYR A 289 3.14 9.70 7.31
CA TYR A 289 4.53 9.40 7.63
C TYR A 289 5.42 9.90 6.50
N ALA A 290 6.47 10.61 6.85
CA ALA A 290 7.42 11.13 5.88
C ALA A 290 8.86 10.78 6.29
N THR A 291 9.73 10.62 5.30
CA THR A 291 11.17 10.59 5.51
C THR A 291 11.81 11.84 4.94
N SER A 292 12.92 12.27 5.51
CA SER A 292 13.72 13.37 4.98
C SER A 292 15.20 13.20 5.34
N ASN A 293 16.07 13.69 4.49
CA ASN A 293 17.49 13.78 4.80
C ASN A 293 17.83 15.06 5.60
N ARG A 294 16.83 15.87 5.93
CA ARG A 294 16.97 17.13 6.68
C ARG A 294 15.88 17.24 7.74
N LYS A 295 16.22 17.90 8.86
CA LYS A 295 15.23 18.25 9.89
C LYS A 295 14.26 19.31 9.40
N HIS A 296 14.77 20.30 8.66
CA HIS A 296 13.99 21.36 8.05
C HIS A 296 13.63 20.95 6.62
N LEU A 297 12.34 20.76 6.37
CA LEU A 297 11.84 20.22 5.10
C LEU A 297 11.97 21.19 3.94
N ILE A 298 12.11 22.51 4.20
CA ILE A 298 12.26 23.54 3.19
C ILE A 298 13.72 24.00 3.19
N LYS A 299 14.36 24.02 2.01
CA LYS A 299 15.77 24.46 1.85
C LYS A 299 15.88 25.97 2.02
N GLU A 300 17.00 26.39 2.61
CA GLU A 300 17.37 27.80 2.74
C GLU A 300 18.32 28.19 1.60
N ASN A 301 18.00 29.26 0.86
CA ASN A 301 18.91 29.84 -0.08
C ASN A 301 19.91 30.78 0.68
N ALA A 302 21.19 30.47 0.63
CA ALA A 302 22.24 31.19 1.38
C ALA A 302 22.47 32.64 0.92
N ILE A 303 21.73 33.18 -0.05
CA ILE A 303 22.07 34.41 -0.78
C ILE A 303 21.42 35.67 -0.20
N ASP A 304 20.31 35.56 0.55
CA ASP A 304 19.60 36.76 1.04
C ASP A 304 19.83 37.06 2.52
N ASN A 305 20.92 37.77 2.78
CA ASN A 305 21.31 38.19 4.15
C ASN A 305 20.68 39.52 4.64
N GLN A 306 19.71 40.11 3.96
CA GLN A 306 19.28 41.50 4.26
C GLN A 306 17.77 41.74 4.44
N ASP A 307 16.89 40.70 4.49
CA ASP A 307 15.44 40.96 4.52
C ASP A 307 14.82 40.83 5.93
N LEU A 308 14.04 41.81 6.33
CA LEU A 308 13.16 41.82 7.53
C LEU A 308 12.12 40.68 7.51
N HIS A 309 11.75 40.22 6.33
CA HIS A 309 10.86 39.08 6.11
C HIS A 309 11.46 37.70 6.44
N ARG A 310 12.79 37.64 6.63
CA ARG A 310 13.54 36.38 6.92
C ARG A 310 13.01 35.66 8.15
N ARG A 311 12.68 36.37 9.23
CA ARG A 311 12.18 35.75 10.48
C ARG A 311 10.79 35.14 10.32
N GLU A 312 9.92 35.74 9.53
CA GLU A 312 8.58 35.23 9.24
C GLU A 312 8.67 33.98 8.35
N THR A 313 9.51 34.01 7.33
CA THR A 313 9.77 32.89 6.43
C THR A 313 10.46 31.73 7.16
N GLU A 314 11.45 32.00 8.02
CA GLU A 314 12.09 30.98 8.85
C GLU A 314 11.10 30.33 9.84
N ALA A 315 10.23 31.11 10.47
CA ALA A 315 9.19 30.58 11.35
C ALA A 315 8.18 29.72 10.60
N GLU A 316 7.85 30.08 9.36
CA GLU A 316 6.95 29.33 8.51
C GLU A 316 7.58 28.01 8.03
N LYS A 317 8.87 28.03 7.67
CA LYS A 317 9.66 26.86 7.26
C LYS A 317 9.84 25.86 8.41
N LEU A 318 10.16 26.35 9.61
CA LEU A 318 10.23 25.56 10.84
C LEU A 318 8.89 24.93 11.18
N SER A 319 7.81 25.65 10.89
CA SER A 319 6.45 25.25 11.30
C SER A 319 5.99 23.94 10.67
N LEU A 320 6.42 23.59 9.45
CA LEU A 320 5.97 22.34 8.79
C LEU A 320 6.49 21.08 9.50
N ALA A 321 7.78 21.05 9.87
CA ALA A 321 8.34 19.91 10.59
C ALA A 321 7.72 19.75 11.98
N TYR A 322 7.44 20.83 12.69
CA TYR A 322 6.79 20.79 14.01
C TYR A 322 5.33 20.32 13.98
N ARG A 323 4.68 20.28 12.82
CA ARG A 323 3.34 19.72 12.67
C ARG A 323 3.31 18.19 12.65
N PHE A 324 4.47 17.55 12.42
CA PHE A 324 4.61 16.14 12.71
C PHE A 324 4.74 15.98 14.22
N GLY A 325 3.72 15.42 14.87
CA GLY A 325 3.69 15.28 16.32
C GLY A 325 4.76 14.32 16.85
N LEU A 326 5.33 13.45 16.02
CA LEU A 326 6.45 12.58 16.36
C LEU A 326 7.57 12.77 15.32
N GLN A 327 8.73 13.23 15.80
CA GLN A 327 9.94 13.39 14.98
C GLN A 327 11.01 12.43 15.50
N ILE A 328 11.53 11.57 14.61
CA ILE A 328 12.50 10.54 14.97
C ILE A 328 13.79 10.78 14.17
N PHE A 329 14.89 11.01 14.87
CA PHE A 329 16.20 11.29 14.28
C PHE A 329 16.98 9.99 14.06
N TYR A 330 17.46 9.79 12.84
CA TYR A 330 18.35 8.73 12.42
C TYR A 330 19.74 9.31 12.12
N SER A 331 20.63 9.28 13.10
CA SER A 331 22.02 9.74 12.94
C SER A 331 22.83 8.77 12.09
N ALA A 332 23.92 9.26 11.47
CA ALA A 332 24.98 8.38 10.98
C ALA A 332 25.48 7.46 12.11
N LEU A 333 25.92 6.27 11.75
CA LEU A 333 26.49 5.33 12.70
C LEU A 333 27.85 5.85 13.20
N SER A 334 28.13 5.60 14.47
CA SER A 334 29.51 5.71 14.95
C SER A 334 30.39 4.61 14.31
N PRO A 335 31.71 4.78 14.25
CA PRO A 335 32.61 3.73 13.75
C PRO A 335 32.44 2.38 14.45
N SER A 336 32.13 2.40 15.74
CA SER A 336 31.87 1.18 16.52
C SER A 336 30.55 0.49 16.15
N GLU A 337 29.49 1.26 15.91
CA GLU A 337 28.19 0.73 15.46
C GLU A 337 28.27 0.20 14.04
N PHE A 338 29.00 0.91 13.15
CA PHE A 338 29.23 0.45 11.79
C PHE A 338 29.94 -0.91 11.76
N LYS A 339 31.02 -1.09 12.58
CA LYS A 339 31.73 -2.38 12.71
C LYS A 339 30.81 -3.47 13.22
N LYS A 340 29.97 -3.19 14.23
CA LYS A 340 28.97 -4.14 14.73
C LYS A 340 28.00 -4.57 13.64
N MET A 341 27.50 -3.59 12.88
CA MET A 341 26.58 -3.86 11.76
C MET A 341 27.23 -4.71 10.67
N VAL A 342 28.44 -4.36 10.25
CA VAL A 342 29.21 -5.14 9.26
C VAL A 342 29.43 -6.58 9.72
N LYS A 343 29.81 -6.77 10.99
CA LYS A 343 30.00 -8.12 11.56
C LYS A 343 28.72 -8.92 11.56
N GLU A 344 27.61 -8.33 12.00
CA GLU A 344 26.28 -8.96 12.01
C GLU A 344 25.83 -9.34 10.59
N LEU A 345 26.00 -8.44 9.63
CA LEU A 345 25.68 -8.70 8.23
C LEU A 345 26.58 -9.81 7.63
N ALA A 346 27.87 -9.84 7.96
CA ALA A 346 28.78 -10.89 7.51
C ALA A 346 28.35 -12.27 8.05
N LEU A 347 27.98 -12.33 9.34
CA LEU A 347 27.46 -13.56 9.96
C LEU A 347 26.16 -14.04 9.30
N ARG A 348 25.21 -13.13 9.03
CA ARG A 348 23.94 -13.48 8.37
C ARG A 348 24.10 -13.99 6.94
N ASN A 349 25.20 -13.64 6.30
CA ASN A 349 25.51 -14.03 4.92
C ASN A 349 26.60 -15.14 4.85
N ASP A 350 26.89 -15.81 5.97
CA ASP A 350 27.87 -16.92 6.05
C ASP A 350 29.28 -16.58 5.53
N ILE A 351 29.68 -15.30 5.61
CA ILE A 351 31.02 -14.85 5.20
C ILE A 351 32.02 -15.28 6.26
N LYS A 352 32.88 -16.28 5.92
CA LYS A 352 33.92 -16.84 6.80
C LYS A 352 35.21 -16.04 6.65
N ILE A 353 35.35 -15.00 7.44
CA ILE A 353 36.55 -14.17 7.51
C ILE A 353 36.78 -13.76 8.96
N ASP A 354 38.04 -13.56 9.34
CA ASP A 354 38.37 -13.05 10.67
C ASP A 354 37.96 -11.57 10.84
N ASP A 355 37.65 -11.20 12.07
CA ASP A 355 37.15 -9.83 12.39
C ASP A 355 38.15 -8.73 12.00
N GLU A 356 39.45 -8.98 12.13
CA GLU A 356 40.49 -7.99 11.85
C GLU A 356 40.51 -7.63 10.34
N THR A 357 40.53 -8.68 9.51
CA THR A 357 40.48 -8.53 8.05
C THR A 357 39.16 -7.91 7.60
N LEU A 358 38.01 -8.37 8.16
CA LEU A 358 36.69 -7.82 7.85
C LEU A 358 36.64 -6.32 8.14
N PHE A 359 37.08 -5.89 9.30
CA PHE A 359 37.03 -4.46 9.68
C PHE A 359 38.01 -3.61 8.90
N LYS A 360 39.18 -4.15 8.55
CA LYS A 360 40.15 -3.48 7.68
C LYS A 360 39.56 -3.21 6.29
N GLU A 361 38.99 -4.23 5.67
CA GLU A 361 38.33 -4.11 4.36
C GLU A 361 37.10 -3.17 4.42
N ALA A 362 36.31 -3.24 5.48
CA ALA A 362 35.16 -2.37 5.68
C ALA A 362 35.54 -0.89 5.83
N ASN A 363 36.65 -0.59 6.53
CA ASN A 363 37.16 0.77 6.65
C ASN A 363 37.67 1.30 5.29
N ILE A 364 38.38 0.47 4.51
CA ILE A 364 38.82 0.86 3.15
C ILE A 364 37.61 1.17 2.26
N TRP A 365 36.58 0.33 2.34
CA TRP A 365 35.34 0.52 1.59
C TRP A 365 34.62 1.82 1.97
N GLU A 366 34.45 2.06 3.27
CA GLU A 366 33.81 3.28 3.79
C GLU A 366 34.57 4.55 3.33
N MET A 367 35.89 4.56 3.44
CA MET A 367 36.71 5.69 2.99
C MET A 367 36.60 5.95 1.47
N SER A 368 36.31 4.91 0.67
CA SER A 368 36.24 4.99 -0.79
C SER A 368 34.86 5.35 -1.31
N TYR A 369 33.78 4.88 -0.65
CA TYR A 369 32.42 4.89 -1.20
C TYR A 369 31.40 5.61 -0.33
N GLY A 370 31.77 6.11 0.85
CA GLY A 370 30.79 6.82 1.42
C GLY A 370 30.62 7.25 2.83
N SER A 371 29.73 6.69 3.58
CA SER A 371 29.30 7.15 4.89
C SER A 371 29.12 5.97 5.82
N LEU A 372 29.29 6.20 7.11
CA LEU A 372 28.99 5.22 8.16
C LEU A 372 27.45 4.99 8.21
N SER A 373 26.94 4.18 7.28
CA SER A 373 25.49 3.95 7.11
C SER A 373 25.16 2.49 6.83
N GLY A 374 23.91 2.11 7.07
CA GLY A 374 23.41 0.76 6.77
C GLY A 374 23.51 0.42 5.28
N ARG A 375 23.30 1.40 4.40
CA ARG A 375 23.45 1.23 2.95
C ARG A 375 24.90 0.88 2.60
N CYS A 376 25.87 1.63 3.15
CA CYS A 376 27.29 1.38 2.93
C CYS A 376 27.69 -0.02 3.43
N ALA A 377 27.24 -0.40 4.62
CA ALA A 377 27.50 -1.75 5.17
C ALA A 377 26.94 -2.85 4.29
N THR A 378 25.69 -2.73 3.82
CA THR A 378 25.05 -3.72 2.94
C THR A 378 25.77 -3.84 1.59
N GLN A 379 26.16 -2.70 0.99
CA GLN A 379 26.92 -2.70 -0.26
C GLN A 379 28.32 -3.35 -0.10
N PHE A 380 28.97 -3.07 1.03
CA PHE A 380 30.22 -3.73 1.37
C PHE A 380 30.07 -5.25 1.46
N ILE A 381 29.05 -5.74 2.17
CA ILE A 381 28.79 -7.19 2.29
C ILE A 381 28.48 -7.81 0.93
N SER A 382 27.70 -7.15 0.07
CA SER A 382 27.46 -7.61 -1.30
C SER A 382 28.75 -7.74 -2.11
N TYR A 383 29.67 -6.76 -1.97
CA TYR A 383 31.01 -6.83 -2.57
C TYR A 383 31.81 -8.03 -2.04
N MET A 384 31.80 -8.24 -0.72
CA MET A 384 32.52 -9.32 -0.09
C MET A 384 32.00 -10.71 -0.53
N LEU A 385 30.69 -10.88 -0.66
CA LEU A 385 30.09 -12.11 -1.18
C LEU A 385 30.60 -12.44 -2.58
N ASN A 386 30.68 -11.48 -3.47
CA ASN A 386 31.23 -11.70 -4.81
C ASN A 386 32.72 -12.05 -4.75
N LYS A 387 33.50 -11.35 -3.92
CA LYS A 387 34.94 -11.57 -3.76
C LYS A 387 35.30 -12.96 -3.20
N TYR A 388 34.44 -13.52 -2.35
CA TYR A 388 34.71 -14.81 -1.66
C TYR A 388 33.94 -16.00 -2.23
N ASN A 389 32.88 -15.79 -3.04
CA ASN A 389 32.20 -16.86 -3.79
C ASN A 389 32.89 -17.26 -5.10
N GLU A 390 33.86 -16.46 -5.57
CA GLU A 390 34.71 -16.77 -6.73
C GLU A 390 35.95 -17.63 -6.36
N LYS A 391 36.06 -18.06 -5.11
CA LYS A 391 37.11 -18.99 -4.61
C LYS A 391 36.48 -20.29 -4.13
#